data_e6bd45cced262c5ddf88faf8bdd6f03d
#
_entry.id   e6bd45cced262c5ddf88faf8bdd6f03d
#
_cell.length_a   1.000
_cell.length_b   1.000
_cell.length_c   1.000
_cell.angle_alpha   90.00
_cell.angle_beta   90.00
_cell.angle_gamma   90.00
#
_symmetry.space_group_name_H-M   'P 1'
#
loop_
_entity.id
_entity.type
_entity.pdbx_description
1 polymer ?
#
loop_
_entity_poly.entity_id
_entity_poly.type
_entity_poly.pdbx_seq_one_letter_code
_entity_poly.pdbx_strand_id
1 'polypeptide(L)'
;MNKTIKTLVALLPLFITSCYNDDTTVTTNPQQDRVVAVNAGITREGSSTTGSDFASGDKILITNVTRKDAGLICNSAVFTCNGSSWTSEGTLLWSAGEENTFQAVYPSTASYSSFTVPSDQSDAAKFKSADWMTCETKVTLNNLENASSLDLSFERKMAMVVVEITGQIDVTTLASLTVESPSPDNNNKITFENQDHKITAYKDATNNNMFSAIIAPGSKSSGTLLCTLILNDASEKLLKLKNGIEFQAGKKYTFQCSLTSQPDAAPTRSASPDNLTLVSVEPM
;
A
#
# COMPACT_ATOMS: atom_id res chain seq x y z
N MET A 1 -3.63 -2.56 -67.65
CA MET A 1 -3.11 -3.69 -66.83
C MET A 1 -3.15 -3.29 -65.35
N ASN A 2 -4.23 -3.66 -64.67
CA ASN A 2 -4.41 -3.36 -63.25
C ASN A 2 -3.98 -4.58 -62.43
N LYS A 3 -2.91 -4.43 -61.65
CA LYS A 3 -2.50 -5.47 -60.66
C LYS A 3 -3.12 -5.12 -59.31
N THR A 4 -4.12 -5.92 -58.93
CA THR A 4 -4.74 -5.90 -57.62
C THR A 4 -3.83 -6.58 -56.59
N ILE A 5 -3.30 -5.84 -55.63
CA ILE A 5 -2.54 -6.41 -54.51
C ILE A 5 -3.56 -6.89 -53.48
N LYS A 6 -3.63 -8.20 -53.27
CA LYS A 6 -4.40 -8.80 -52.18
C LYS A 6 -3.55 -8.79 -50.93
N THR A 7 -3.91 -7.90 -49.95
CA THR A 7 -3.32 -7.88 -48.62
C THR A 7 -3.85 -9.09 -47.85
N LEU A 8 -2.97 -10.03 -47.56
CA LEU A 8 -3.24 -11.19 -46.71
C LEU A 8 -3.11 -10.72 -45.24
N VAL A 9 -4.24 -10.54 -44.57
CA VAL A 9 -4.27 -10.33 -43.10
C VAL A 9 -4.06 -11.68 -42.44
N ALA A 10 -2.86 -11.92 -41.94
CA ALA A 10 -2.57 -13.05 -41.08
C ALA A 10 -3.17 -12.82 -39.71
N LEU A 11 -4.27 -13.51 -39.41
CA LEU A 11 -4.82 -13.62 -38.06
C LEU A 11 -3.85 -14.47 -37.24
N LEU A 12 -3.11 -13.84 -36.34
CA LEU A 12 -2.31 -14.54 -35.34
C LEU A 12 -3.27 -15.09 -34.28
N PRO A 13 -3.35 -16.42 -34.06
CA PRO A 13 -4.13 -16.94 -32.97
C PRO A 13 -3.45 -16.54 -31.65
N LEU A 14 -4.15 -15.81 -30.78
CA LEU A 14 -3.79 -15.63 -29.38
C LEU A 14 -3.83 -17.04 -28.74
N PHE A 15 -2.68 -17.63 -28.54
CA PHE A 15 -2.57 -18.78 -27.64
C PHE A 15 -2.78 -18.28 -26.21
N ILE A 16 -3.99 -18.46 -25.72
CA ILE A 16 -4.24 -18.49 -24.29
C ILE A 16 -3.50 -19.74 -23.80
N THR A 17 -2.32 -19.56 -23.21
CA THR A 17 -1.65 -20.64 -22.49
C THR A 17 -2.50 -20.93 -21.25
N SER A 18 -3.52 -21.76 -21.45
CA SER A 18 -4.18 -22.48 -20.37
C SER A 18 -3.09 -23.24 -19.60
N CYS A 19 -3.11 -23.17 -18.28
CA CYS A 19 -2.30 -24.03 -17.40
C CYS A 19 -2.75 -25.49 -17.49
N TYR A 20 -2.83 -26.00 -18.69
CA TYR A 20 -3.13 -27.40 -18.96
C TYR A 20 -1.82 -28.11 -19.29
N ASN A 21 -1.33 -28.89 -18.36
CA ASN A 21 -0.17 -29.75 -18.57
C ASN A 21 -0.65 -30.99 -19.31
N ASP A 22 -0.40 -31.04 -20.61
CA ASP A 22 -0.51 -32.27 -21.39
C ASP A 22 0.84 -33.02 -21.29
N ASP A 23 0.74 -34.25 -20.86
CA ASP A 23 1.70 -35.33 -20.97
C ASP A 23 2.59 -35.60 -19.71
N THR A 24 2.15 -36.54 -19.01
CA THR A 24 2.66 -37.84 -18.57
C THR A 24 1.71 -38.36 -17.50
N THR A 25 1.30 -39.61 -17.58
CA THR A 25 0.44 -40.40 -16.71
C THR A 25 0.62 -40.16 -15.20
N VAL A 26 0.38 -38.96 -14.78
CA VAL A 26 0.08 -38.60 -13.37
C VAL A 26 -1.42 -38.82 -13.28
N THR A 27 -1.85 -39.76 -12.45
CA THR A 27 -3.21 -39.85 -11.96
C THR A 27 -3.55 -38.48 -11.40
N THR A 28 -4.10 -37.59 -12.23
CA THR A 28 -4.59 -36.27 -11.82
C THR A 28 -5.72 -36.53 -10.85
N ASN A 29 -5.43 -36.35 -9.58
CA ASN A 29 -6.47 -36.28 -8.57
C ASN A 29 -7.29 -35.01 -8.95
N PRO A 30 -8.54 -35.12 -9.40
CA PRO A 30 -9.33 -33.97 -9.83
C PRO A 30 -9.57 -32.93 -8.74
N GLN A 31 -9.11 -33.21 -7.52
CA GLN A 31 -9.11 -32.32 -6.37
C GLN A 31 -7.92 -31.35 -6.34
N GLN A 32 -6.85 -31.57 -7.14
CA GLN A 32 -5.63 -30.74 -7.13
C GLN A 32 -5.73 -29.43 -7.90
N ASP A 33 -6.68 -29.31 -8.82
CA ASP A 33 -6.74 -28.20 -9.80
C ASP A 33 -7.91 -27.26 -9.60
N ARG A 34 -8.41 -27.14 -8.37
CA ARG A 34 -9.52 -26.25 -8.09
C ARG A 34 -9.04 -24.81 -7.94
N VAL A 35 -9.67 -23.90 -8.68
CA VAL A 35 -9.38 -22.46 -8.62
C VAL A 35 -9.83 -21.88 -7.29
N VAL A 36 -8.97 -21.05 -6.71
CA VAL A 36 -9.26 -20.32 -5.46
C VAL A 36 -10.14 -19.10 -5.79
N ALA A 37 -11.32 -19.03 -5.18
CA ALA A 37 -12.09 -17.79 -5.10
C ALA A 37 -11.66 -16.99 -3.86
N VAL A 38 -11.74 -15.67 -3.89
CA VAL A 38 -11.17 -14.81 -2.86
C VAL A 38 -12.17 -13.78 -2.38
N ASN A 39 -12.23 -13.63 -1.04
CA ASN A 39 -12.76 -12.45 -0.35
C ASN A 39 -11.62 -11.81 0.44
N ALA A 40 -11.37 -10.53 0.24
CA ALA A 40 -10.34 -9.83 0.98
C ALA A 40 -10.87 -8.55 1.62
N GLY A 41 -10.45 -8.30 2.86
CA GLY A 41 -10.76 -7.10 3.63
C GLY A 41 -9.56 -6.68 4.47
N ILE A 42 -9.63 -5.49 5.07
CA ILE A 42 -8.59 -4.94 5.94
C ILE A 42 -9.05 -5.03 7.38
N THR A 43 -8.21 -5.57 8.25
CA THR A 43 -8.48 -5.62 9.70
C THR A 43 -8.26 -4.24 10.29
N ARG A 44 -9.29 -3.73 10.99
CA ARG A 44 -9.17 -2.53 11.84
C ARG A 44 -9.07 -2.93 13.30
N GLU A 45 -8.13 -2.36 14.02
CA GLU A 45 -8.00 -2.58 15.46
C GLU A 45 -9.28 -2.14 16.18
N GLY A 46 -9.87 -3.05 16.98
CA GLY A 46 -11.12 -2.80 17.74
C GLY A 46 -12.41 -3.07 16.97
N SER A 47 -12.36 -3.53 15.71
CA SER A 47 -13.54 -3.94 14.95
C SER A 47 -13.53 -5.43 14.69
N SER A 48 -14.65 -6.11 15.00
CA SER A 48 -14.87 -7.51 14.66
C SER A 48 -15.37 -7.70 13.21
N THR A 49 -15.57 -6.61 12.48
CA THR A 49 -16.05 -6.63 11.11
C THR A 49 -14.92 -6.32 10.15
N THR A 50 -14.56 -7.29 9.33
CA THR A 50 -13.75 -7.08 8.13
C THR A 50 -14.59 -6.29 7.14
N GLY A 51 -14.38 -4.97 7.10
CA GLY A 51 -14.91 -4.13 6.03
C GLY A 51 -13.96 -4.19 4.83
N SER A 52 -14.48 -4.30 3.62
CA SER A 52 -13.67 -4.15 2.42
C SER A 52 -13.37 -2.65 2.23
N ASP A 53 -12.17 -2.23 2.64
CA ASP A 53 -11.67 -0.87 2.37
C ASP A 53 -10.87 -0.81 1.05
N PHE A 54 -10.81 -1.91 0.32
CA PHE A 54 -10.23 -1.94 -1.02
C PHE A 54 -11.19 -1.26 -2.01
N ALA A 55 -10.65 -0.36 -2.80
CA ALA A 55 -11.40 0.30 -3.86
C ALA A 55 -11.29 -0.48 -5.17
N SER A 56 -12.22 -0.22 -6.08
CA SER A 56 -12.15 -0.75 -7.43
C SER A 56 -10.81 -0.39 -8.08
N GLY A 57 -10.15 -1.39 -8.68
CA GLY A 57 -8.83 -1.27 -9.29
C GLY A 57 -7.66 -1.63 -8.36
N ASP A 58 -7.89 -1.84 -7.06
CA ASP A 58 -6.83 -2.33 -6.17
C ASP A 58 -6.40 -3.74 -6.54
N LYS A 59 -5.09 -3.97 -6.43
CA LYS A 59 -4.49 -5.25 -6.79
C LYS A 59 -3.72 -5.86 -5.63
N ILE A 60 -4.00 -7.12 -5.34
CA ILE A 60 -3.27 -7.94 -4.37
C ILE A 60 -2.59 -9.10 -5.08
N LEU A 61 -1.42 -9.50 -4.60
CA LEU A 61 -0.76 -10.74 -5.01
C LEU A 61 -1.00 -11.79 -3.93
N ILE A 62 -1.46 -12.97 -4.33
CA ILE A 62 -1.67 -14.11 -3.43
C ILE A 62 -0.80 -15.26 -3.88
N THR A 63 -0.10 -15.89 -2.95
CA THR A 63 0.75 -17.04 -3.17
C THR A 63 0.35 -18.18 -2.25
N ASN A 64 0.07 -19.36 -2.79
CA ASN A 64 -0.04 -20.61 -2.03
C ASN A 64 1.36 -21.16 -1.79
N VAL A 65 1.89 -20.95 -0.59
CA VAL A 65 3.27 -21.36 -0.23
C VAL A 65 3.38 -22.85 0.10
N THR A 66 2.25 -23.54 0.32
CA THR A 66 2.21 -25.00 0.52
C THR A 66 2.43 -25.74 -0.81
N ARG A 67 1.99 -25.15 -1.91
CA ARG A 67 2.12 -25.76 -3.23
C ARG A 67 3.58 -25.71 -3.70
N LYS A 68 4.23 -26.89 -3.70
CA LYS A 68 5.65 -27.07 -4.04
C LYS A 68 5.84 -27.88 -5.33
N ASP A 69 4.85 -27.93 -6.20
CA ASP A 69 4.89 -28.73 -7.42
C ASP A 69 6.03 -28.32 -8.34
N ALA A 70 6.60 -29.31 -9.02
CA ALA A 70 7.64 -29.08 -10.01
C ALA A 70 7.11 -28.15 -11.11
N GLY A 71 7.75 -26.98 -11.24
CA GLY A 71 7.36 -25.95 -12.21
C GLY A 71 6.56 -24.78 -11.64
N LEU A 72 6.12 -24.82 -10.38
CA LEU A 72 5.44 -23.71 -9.66
C LEU A 72 4.35 -22.98 -10.46
N ILE A 73 3.69 -23.69 -11.38
CA ILE A 73 2.63 -23.14 -12.20
C ILE A 73 1.38 -23.01 -11.33
N CYS A 74 0.74 -21.83 -11.39
CA CYS A 74 -0.52 -21.56 -10.67
C CYS A 74 -0.43 -21.58 -9.13
N ASN A 75 0.76 -21.33 -8.57
CA ASN A 75 0.90 -21.16 -7.12
C ASN A 75 0.72 -19.70 -6.67
N SER A 76 0.71 -18.74 -7.59
CA SER A 76 0.45 -17.34 -7.30
C SER A 76 -0.36 -16.67 -8.41
N ALA A 77 -1.19 -15.70 -8.02
CA ALA A 77 -1.96 -14.89 -8.96
C ALA A 77 -2.21 -13.49 -8.40
N VAL A 78 -2.33 -12.51 -9.31
CA VAL A 78 -2.80 -11.17 -8.99
C VAL A 78 -4.31 -11.14 -9.07
N PHE A 79 -4.94 -10.60 -8.03
CA PHE A 79 -6.37 -10.38 -7.95
C PHE A 79 -6.66 -8.89 -7.96
N THR A 80 -7.62 -8.47 -8.77
CA THR A 80 -8.08 -7.08 -8.89
C THR A 80 -9.45 -6.93 -8.25
N CYS A 81 -9.60 -5.97 -7.36
CA CYS A 81 -10.87 -5.61 -6.73
C CYS A 81 -11.78 -4.89 -7.72
N ASN A 82 -13.03 -5.35 -7.83
CA ASN A 82 -14.08 -4.70 -8.64
C ASN A 82 -15.15 -4.02 -7.75
N GLY A 83 -14.75 -3.60 -6.53
CA GLY A 83 -15.63 -3.01 -5.52
C GLY A 83 -16.24 -4.03 -4.58
N SER A 84 -16.95 -5.03 -5.09
CA SER A 84 -17.60 -6.08 -4.26
C SER A 84 -17.05 -7.48 -4.50
N SER A 85 -16.20 -7.66 -5.49
CA SER A 85 -15.65 -8.96 -5.88
C SER A 85 -14.19 -8.83 -6.32
N TRP A 86 -13.52 -9.97 -6.37
CA TRP A 86 -12.13 -10.06 -6.81
C TRP A 86 -12.04 -10.92 -8.08
N THR A 87 -11.35 -10.41 -9.09
CA THR A 87 -11.08 -11.14 -10.34
C THR A 87 -9.60 -11.40 -10.48
N SER A 88 -9.24 -12.63 -10.87
CA SER A 88 -7.86 -13.05 -11.04
C SER A 88 -7.37 -12.78 -12.46
N GLU A 89 -6.12 -12.29 -12.59
CA GLU A 89 -5.38 -12.18 -13.85
C GLU A 89 -4.63 -13.49 -14.18
N GLY A 90 -4.68 -14.49 -13.29
CA GLY A 90 -4.04 -15.79 -13.44
C GLY A 90 -4.81 -16.87 -12.69
N THR A 91 -4.25 -18.06 -12.65
CA THR A 91 -4.85 -19.19 -11.93
C THR A 91 -4.10 -19.41 -10.61
N LEU A 92 -4.82 -19.38 -9.50
CA LEU A 92 -4.32 -19.79 -8.20
C LEU A 92 -5.04 -21.09 -7.81
N LEU A 93 -4.28 -22.12 -7.48
CA LEU A 93 -4.81 -23.43 -7.19
C LEU A 93 -4.60 -23.83 -5.73
N TRP A 94 -5.52 -24.65 -5.23
CA TRP A 94 -5.38 -25.36 -3.97
C TRP A 94 -4.36 -26.49 -4.12
N SER A 95 -3.66 -26.81 -3.03
CA SER A 95 -2.88 -28.04 -2.89
C SER A 95 -3.75 -29.12 -2.27
N ALA A 96 -3.68 -30.35 -2.81
CA ALA A 96 -4.52 -31.43 -2.32
C ALA A 96 -4.08 -31.96 -0.93
N GLY A 97 -5.05 -32.31 -0.12
CA GLY A 97 -4.92 -33.26 0.98
C GLY A 97 -4.36 -32.74 2.29
N GLU A 98 -3.92 -31.47 2.40
CA GLU A 98 -3.29 -30.93 3.60
C GLU A 98 -3.71 -29.50 3.89
N GLU A 99 -3.15 -28.92 4.96
CA GLU A 99 -3.27 -27.50 5.26
C GLU A 99 -2.61 -26.68 4.15
N ASN A 100 -3.37 -25.77 3.56
CA ASN A 100 -2.86 -24.79 2.60
C ASN A 100 -2.55 -23.48 3.33
N THR A 101 -1.34 -22.96 3.15
CA THR A 101 -0.92 -21.65 3.63
C THR A 101 -0.89 -20.68 2.47
N PHE A 102 -1.68 -19.62 2.57
CA PHE A 102 -1.71 -18.53 1.61
C PHE A 102 -1.09 -17.29 2.20
N GLN A 103 -0.15 -16.70 1.48
CA GLN A 103 0.42 -15.40 1.77
C GLN A 103 -0.09 -14.39 0.74
N ALA A 104 -0.61 -13.27 1.21
CA ALA A 104 -1.12 -12.21 0.36
C ALA A 104 -0.46 -10.88 0.71
N VAL A 105 -0.27 -10.01 -0.30
CA VAL A 105 0.36 -8.70 -0.14
C VAL A 105 -0.35 -7.64 -0.97
N TYR A 106 -0.44 -6.44 -0.42
CA TYR A 106 -0.85 -5.22 -1.09
C TYR A 106 0.25 -4.15 -0.91
N PRO A 107 0.56 -3.37 -1.93
CA PRO A 107 0.15 -3.53 -3.33
C PRO A 107 0.71 -4.81 -3.96
N SER A 108 0.11 -5.30 -5.04
CA SER A 108 0.52 -6.55 -5.70
C SER A 108 1.97 -6.56 -6.21
N THR A 109 2.59 -5.39 -6.32
CA THR A 109 4.00 -5.20 -6.71
C THR A 109 4.98 -5.33 -5.55
N ALA A 110 4.48 -5.34 -4.31
CA ALA A 110 5.30 -5.49 -3.11
C ALA A 110 5.67 -6.96 -2.86
N SER A 111 6.69 -7.17 -2.04
CA SER A 111 6.99 -8.49 -1.47
C SER A 111 6.21 -8.71 -0.19
N TYR A 112 5.82 -9.96 0.09
CA TYR A 112 5.23 -10.34 1.38
C TYR A 112 6.19 -10.08 2.55
N SER A 113 7.48 -10.27 2.34
CA SER A 113 8.51 -10.21 3.40
C SER A 113 9.22 -8.87 3.52
N SER A 114 9.10 -7.98 2.51
CA SER A 114 9.83 -6.71 2.50
C SER A 114 9.13 -5.67 1.64
N PHE A 115 9.35 -4.40 1.96
CA PHE A 115 8.77 -3.27 1.24
C PHE A 115 9.75 -2.11 1.15
N THR A 116 9.78 -1.47 -0.01
CA THR A 116 10.52 -0.22 -0.21
C THR A 116 9.55 0.94 -0.23
N VAL A 117 9.67 1.84 0.75
CA VAL A 117 8.80 3.01 0.86
C VAL A 117 9.10 3.99 -0.27
N PRO A 118 8.12 4.33 -1.10
CA PRO A 118 8.31 5.31 -2.16
C PRO A 118 8.54 6.70 -1.55
N SER A 119 9.53 7.42 -2.07
CA SER A 119 9.86 8.78 -1.65
C SER A 119 8.90 9.83 -2.19
N ASP A 120 8.22 9.55 -3.29
CA ASP A 120 7.20 10.40 -3.89
C ASP A 120 5.82 9.79 -3.68
N GLN A 121 5.04 10.41 -2.81
CA GLN A 121 3.64 10.08 -2.56
C GLN A 121 2.70 11.26 -2.91
N SER A 122 3.13 12.17 -3.79
CA SER A 122 2.44 13.45 -4.08
C SER A 122 1.09 13.31 -4.78
N ASP A 123 0.81 12.18 -5.41
CA ASP A 123 -0.50 11.89 -6.01
C ASP A 123 -1.22 10.72 -5.31
N ALA A 124 -2.53 10.63 -5.52
CA ALA A 124 -3.38 9.65 -4.85
C ALA A 124 -2.98 8.19 -5.12
N ALA A 125 -2.51 7.87 -6.33
CA ALA A 125 -2.11 6.51 -6.69
C ALA A 125 -0.80 6.12 -6.01
N LYS A 126 0.20 7.01 -6.00
CA LYS A 126 1.48 6.81 -5.31
C LYS A 126 1.29 6.73 -3.80
N PHE A 127 0.50 7.64 -3.22
CA PHE A 127 0.15 7.61 -1.80
C PHE A 127 -0.49 6.27 -1.42
N LYS A 128 -1.46 5.82 -2.20
CA LYS A 128 -2.15 4.55 -1.97
C LYS A 128 -1.23 3.34 -2.09
N SER A 129 -0.32 3.34 -3.07
CA SER A 129 0.65 2.25 -3.27
C SER A 129 1.72 2.16 -2.18
N ALA A 130 1.84 3.17 -1.33
CA ALA A 130 2.74 3.17 -0.19
C ALA A 130 2.17 2.43 1.05
N ASP A 131 0.87 2.12 1.08
CA ASP A 131 0.21 1.43 2.21
C ASP A 131 0.46 -0.10 2.13
N TRP A 132 1.65 -0.52 2.56
CA TRP A 132 2.01 -1.93 2.57
C TRP A 132 1.19 -2.72 3.59
N MET A 133 0.50 -3.75 3.09
CA MET A 133 -0.32 -4.64 3.90
C MET A 133 0.00 -6.10 3.56
N THR A 134 -0.08 -6.98 4.55
CA THR A 134 0.11 -8.42 4.37
C THR A 134 -0.98 -9.21 5.07
N CYS A 135 -1.21 -10.41 4.57
CA CYS A 135 -2.08 -11.40 5.19
C CYS A 135 -1.45 -12.78 5.06
N GLU A 136 -1.50 -13.59 6.12
CA GLU A 136 -1.25 -15.02 6.04
C GLU A 136 -2.46 -15.75 6.58
N THR A 137 -2.98 -16.71 5.84
CA THR A 137 -4.07 -17.54 6.29
C THR A 137 -3.77 -19.01 6.00
N LYS A 138 -4.23 -19.88 6.90
CA LYS A 138 -4.09 -21.33 6.80
C LYS A 138 -5.46 -21.95 6.71
N VAL A 139 -5.65 -22.82 5.72
CA VAL A 139 -6.91 -23.49 5.48
C VAL A 139 -6.68 -24.97 5.32
N THR A 140 -7.32 -25.77 6.20
CA THR A 140 -7.32 -27.23 6.10
C THR A 140 -8.56 -27.64 5.31
N LEU A 141 -8.37 -28.27 4.18
CA LEU A 141 -9.45 -28.77 3.34
C LEU A 141 -9.60 -30.26 3.54
N ASN A 142 -10.54 -30.67 4.36
CA ASN A 142 -10.91 -32.09 4.51
C ASN A 142 -11.61 -32.63 3.24
N ASN A 143 -12.20 -31.74 2.44
CA ASN A 143 -12.83 -32.05 1.17
C ASN A 143 -12.85 -30.80 0.27
N LEU A 144 -12.12 -30.84 -0.87
CA LEU A 144 -12.10 -29.73 -1.83
C LEU A 144 -13.44 -29.47 -2.51
N GLU A 145 -14.38 -30.41 -2.48
CA GLU A 145 -15.73 -30.19 -3.01
C GLU A 145 -16.47 -29.05 -2.31
N ASN A 146 -16.12 -28.81 -1.04
CA ASN A 146 -16.71 -27.77 -0.19
C ASN A 146 -15.78 -26.56 -0.01
N ALA A 147 -14.71 -26.39 -0.82
CA ALA A 147 -13.86 -25.23 -0.76
C ALA A 147 -14.69 -24.00 -1.11
N SER A 148 -15.02 -23.23 -0.07
CA SER A 148 -15.57 -21.89 -0.17
C SER A 148 -14.47 -20.92 -0.65
N SER A 149 -14.80 -19.64 -0.74
CA SER A 149 -13.81 -18.60 -0.98
C SER A 149 -12.75 -18.56 0.13
N LEU A 150 -11.54 -18.15 -0.25
CA LEU A 150 -10.47 -17.84 0.67
C LEU A 150 -10.74 -16.47 1.28
N ASP A 151 -10.92 -16.42 2.60
CA ASP A 151 -11.11 -15.16 3.33
C ASP A 151 -9.76 -14.64 3.80
N LEU A 152 -9.41 -13.42 3.37
CA LEU A 152 -8.16 -12.76 3.66
C LEU A 152 -8.39 -11.50 4.50
N SER A 153 -7.71 -11.42 5.64
CA SER A 153 -7.74 -10.28 6.55
C SER A 153 -6.36 -9.62 6.54
N PHE A 154 -6.25 -8.51 5.85
CA PHE A 154 -4.98 -7.78 5.71
C PHE A 154 -4.68 -6.93 6.94
N GLU A 155 -3.43 -6.95 7.34
CA GLU A 155 -2.89 -6.07 8.37
C GLU A 155 -1.96 -5.03 7.74
N ARG A 156 -2.17 -3.76 8.08
CA ARG A 156 -1.26 -2.68 7.69
C ARG A 156 0.07 -2.81 8.40
N LYS A 157 1.15 -2.65 7.66
CA LYS A 157 2.52 -2.69 8.17
C LYS A 157 3.15 -1.30 8.26
N MET A 158 2.44 -0.28 7.78
CA MET A 158 2.87 1.12 7.75
C MET A 158 2.05 1.96 8.73
N ALA A 159 2.54 3.15 9.05
CA ALA A 159 1.81 4.19 9.76
C ALA A 159 1.44 5.33 8.79
N MET A 160 0.43 6.12 9.14
CA MET A 160 0.05 7.31 8.39
C MET A 160 0.26 8.56 9.24
N VAL A 161 0.86 9.58 8.65
CA VAL A 161 0.93 10.93 9.19
C VAL A 161 0.01 11.82 8.37
N VAL A 162 -0.84 12.57 9.05
CA VAL A 162 -1.65 13.65 8.48
C VAL A 162 -1.22 14.95 9.15
N VAL A 163 -0.93 15.96 8.35
CA VAL A 163 -0.56 17.30 8.84
C VAL A 163 -1.60 18.28 8.34
N GLU A 164 -2.31 18.91 9.27
CA GLU A 164 -3.26 19.98 9.02
C GLU A 164 -2.59 21.33 9.31
N ILE A 165 -2.51 22.17 8.29
CA ILE A 165 -2.01 23.53 8.41
C ILE A 165 -3.18 24.47 8.73
N THR A 166 -3.09 25.14 9.86
CA THR A 166 -4.11 26.07 10.37
C THR A 166 -3.55 27.48 10.56
N GLY A 167 -4.38 28.44 10.94
CA GLY A 167 -3.98 29.81 11.22
C GLY A 167 -4.36 30.79 10.12
N GLN A 168 -3.69 31.95 10.08
CA GLN A 168 -4.00 33.04 9.16
C GLN A 168 -3.16 32.97 7.86
N ILE A 169 -2.87 31.77 7.39
CA ILE A 169 -2.16 31.56 6.12
C ILE A 169 -3.13 31.36 4.98
N ASP A 170 -2.82 31.92 3.83
CA ASP A 170 -3.54 31.58 2.61
C ASP A 170 -3.13 30.19 2.15
N VAL A 171 -4.06 29.23 2.25
CA VAL A 171 -3.84 27.82 1.88
C VAL A 171 -3.44 27.62 0.41
N THR A 172 -3.72 28.61 -0.45
CA THR A 172 -3.29 28.59 -1.85
C THR A 172 -1.79 28.78 -2.01
N THR A 173 -1.12 29.31 -0.96
CA THR A 173 0.35 29.48 -0.96
C THR A 173 1.11 28.21 -0.56
N LEU A 174 0.42 27.16 -0.09
CA LEU A 174 1.03 25.89 0.30
C LEU A 174 1.37 25.06 -0.95
N ALA A 175 2.66 24.89 -1.25
CA ALA A 175 3.12 24.14 -2.42
C ALA A 175 3.19 22.64 -2.14
N SER A 176 4.03 22.21 -1.19
CA SER A 176 4.23 20.81 -0.85
C SER A 176 4.67 20.64 0.59
N LEU A 177 4.56 19.41 1.10
CA LEU A 177 5.09 19.03 2.41
C LEU A 177 5.94 17.78 2.25
N THR A 178 7.13 17.80 2.84
CA THR A 178 8.00 16.62 2.95
C THR A 178 7.97 16.12 4.38
N VAL A 179 7.73 14.83 4.57
CA VAL A 179 7.74 14.15 5.87
C VAL A 179 9.03 13.35 6.01
N GLU A 180 9.70 13.49 7.15
CA GLU A 180 10.85 12.64 7.51
C GLU A 180 10.36 11.41 8.27
N SER A 181 10.36 10.26 7.61
CA SER A 181 10.00 8.99 8.23
C SER A 181 11.00 8.58 9.31
N PRO A 182 10.56 7.89 10.38
CA PRO A 182 11.48 7.21 11.28
C PRO A 182 12.33 6.17 10.54
N SER A 183 13.48 5.84 11.10
CA SER A 183 14.20 4.62 10.71
C SER A 183 13.47 3.41 11.29
N PRO A 184 13.08 2.43 10.47
CA PRO A 184 12.37 1.26 10.97
C PRO A 184 13.31 0.35 11.77
N ASP A 185 12.81 -0.16 12.89
CA ASP A 185 13.48 -1.17 13.69
C ASP A 185 12.99 -2.58 13.30
N ASN A 186 13.31 -3.04 12.08
CA ASN A 186 12.69 -4.24 11.56
C ASN A 186 13.56 -5.14 10.68
N ASN A 187 14.83 -5.25 10.98
CA ASN A 187 15.74 -6.17 10.28
C ASN A 187 15.67 -6.08 8.73
N ASN A 188 15.66 -4.86 8.19
CA ASN A 188 15.63 -4.57 6.75
C ASN A 188 14.36 -5.01 5.99
N LYS A 189 13.27 -5.26 6.67
CA LYS A 189 11.98 -5.55 6.00
C LYS A 189 11.38 -4.32 5.33
N ILE A 190 11.54 -3.14 5.95
CA ILE A 190 11.16 -1.85 5.36
C ILE A 190 12.44 -1.11 5.00
N THR A 191 12.54 -0.70 3.76
CA THR A 191 13.63 0.12 3.21
C THR A 191 13.04 1.38 2.59
N PHE A 192 13.89 2.30 2.16
CA PHE A 192 13.47 3.54 1.50
C PHE A 192 14.13 3.68 0.14
N GLU A 193 13.44 4.31 -0.81
CA GLU A 193 14.04 4.66 -2.10
C GLU A 193 15.20 5.65 -1.93
N ASN A 194 15.13 6.53 -0.94
CA ASN A 194 16.16 7.50 -0.62
C ASN A 194 16.78 7.24 0.76
N GLN A 195 18.03 7.66 0.94
CA GLN A 195 18.80 7.42 2.18
C GLN A 195 18.41 8.36 3.33
N ASP A 196 17.79 9.49 3.05
CA ASP A 196 17.42 10.50 4.03
C ASP A 196 15.97 10.32 4.54
N HIS A 197 15.29 9.25 4.11
CA HIS A 197 13.94 8.84 4.53
C HIS A 197 12.89 9.94 4.36
N LYS A 198 13.09 10.85 3.39
CA LYS A 198 12.17 11.93 3.09
C LYS A 198 11.11 11.49 2.10
N ILE A 199 9.88 11.85 2.39
CA ILE A 199 8.70 11.47 1.64
C ILE A 199 7.95 12.74 1.25
N THR A 200 7.77 12.98 -0.04
CA THR A 200 6.87 14.03 -0.52
C THR A 200 5.42 13.61 -0.30
N ALA A 201 4.71 14.31 0.55
CA ALA A 201 3.37 13.97 0.99
C ALA A 201 2.30 14.23 -0.09
N TYR A 202 1.22 13.46 -0.05
CA TYR A 202 -0.01 13.71 -0.78
C TYR A 202 -0.70 14.94 -0.22
N LYS A 203 -1.04 15.91 -1.08
CA LYS A 203 -1.88 17.06 -0.73
C LYS A 203 -3.33 16.73 -1.05
N ASP A 204 -4.20 16.83 -0.05
CA ASP A 204 -5.62 16.53 -0.24
C ASP A 204 -6.25 17.51 -1.24
N ALA A 205 -6.93 16.98 -2.26
CA ALA A 205 -7.52 17.79 -3.33
C ALA A 205 -8.77 18.58 -2.88
N THR A 206 -9.43 18.12 -1.82
CA THR A 206 -10.64 18.76 -1.26
C THR A 206 -10.31 19.68 -0.09
N ASN A 207 -9.24 19.35 0.63
CA ASN A 207 -8.76 20.04 1.83
C ASN A 207 -7.33 20.53 1.62
N ASN A 208 -7.17 21.63 0.90
CA ASN A 208 -5.87 22.16 0.46
C ASN A 208 -4.87 22.47 1.60
N ASN A 209 -5.29 22.44 2.84
CA ASN A 209 -4.44 22.60 4.04
C ASN A 209 -4.04 21.26 4.67
N MET A 210 -4.45 20.10 4.11
CA MET A 210 -4.13 18.79 4.64
C MET A 210 -3.13 18.06 3.73
N PHE A 211 -2.10 17.48 4.37
CA PHE A 211 -1.08 16.67 3.73
C PHE A 211 -1.02 15.32 4.43
N SER A 212 -0.87 14.26 3.66
CA SER A 212 -0.81 12.89 4.18
C SER A 212 0.41 12.15 3.63
N ALA A 213 1.06 11.35 4.46
CA ALA A 213 2.15 10.47 4.06
C ALA A 213 2.06 9.13 4.78
N ILE A 214 2.35 8.06 4.07
CA ILE A 214 2.57 6.73 4.63
C ILE A 214 4.05 6.61 4.97
N ILE A 215 4.34 6.31 6.23
CA ILE A 215 5.69 6.28 6.80
C ILE A 215 5.97 4.92 7.45
N ALA A 216 7.25 4.60 7.65
CA ALA A 216 7.62 3.43 8.43
C ALA A 216 7.23 3.60 9.91
N PRO A 217 6.83 2.52 10.61
CA PRO A 217 6.75 2.51 12.07
C PRO A 217 8.11 2.78 12.69
N GLY A 218 8.12 3.39 13.87
CA GLY A 218 9.33 3.70 14.61
C GLY A 218 9.19 4.95 15.46
N SER A 219 10.23 5.31 16.21
CA SER A 219 10.21 6.42 17.15
C SER A 219 10.91 7.66 16.63
N LYS A 220 10.40 8.81 17.00
CA LYS A 220 11.07 10.11 16.86
C LYS A 220 11.07 10.87 18.18
N SER A 221 12.19 11.47 18.52
CA SER A 221 12.35 12.24 19.78
C SER A 221 11.69 13.61 19.70
N SER A 222 11.39 14.19 20.87
CA SER A 222 10.98 15.58 20.99
C SER A 222 12.00 16.54 20.37
N GLY A 223 11.52 17.60 19.74
CA GLY A 223 12.34 18.62 19.10
C GLY A 223 12.94 18.22 17.75
N THR A 224 12.76 16.96 17.30
CA THR A 224 13.24 16.53 15.97
C THR A 224 12.35 17.06 14.86
N LEU A 225 12.92 17.28 13.70
CA LEU A 225 12.20 17.62 12.48
C LEU A 225 11.31 16.43 12.07
N LEU A 226 10.03 16.70 11.88
CA LEU A 226 9.10 15.74 11.27
C LEU A 226 8.74 16.13 9.85
N CYS A 227 8.53 17.42 9.59
CA CYS A 227 8.10 17.87 8.27
C CYS A 227 8.83 19.15 7.84
N THR A 228 9.00 19.30 6.53
CA THR A 228 9.37 20.56 5.88
C THR A 228 8.23 20.98 4.95
N LEU A 229 7.59 22.09 5.27
CA LEU A 229 6.56 22.69 4.43
C LEU A 229 7.21 23.68 3.47
N ILE A 230 6.91 23.57 2.18
CA ILE A 230 7.39 24.46 1.12
C ILE A 230 6.21 25.33 0.65
N LEU A 231 6.42 26.62 0.60
CA LEU A 231 5.47 27.59 0.07
C LEU A 231 5.72 27.88 -1.41
N ASN A 232 4.75 28.51 -2.08
CA ASN A 232 4.86 28.83 -3.52
C ASN A 232 5.98 29.81 -3.84
N ASP A 233 6.42 30.62 -2.88
CA ASP A 233 7.59 31.50 -2.99
C ASP A 233 8.93 30.77 -2.76
N ALA A 234 8.89 29.45 -2.67
CA ALA A 234 10.01 28.56 -2.34
C ALA A 234 10.59 28.76 -0.93
N SER A 235 9.93 29.52 -0.04
CA SER A 235 10.32 29.55 1.36
C SER A 235 9.97 28.26 2.08
N GLU A 236 10.77 27.91 3.08
CA GLU A 236 10.63 26.68 3.86
C GLU A 236 10.23 26.95 5.31
N LYS A 237 9.34 26.13 5.83
CA LYS A 237 8.99 26.07 7.24
C LYS A 237 9.36 24.70 7.81
N LEU A 238 10.21 24.69 8.83
CA LEU A 238 10.66 23.48 9.50
C LEU A 238 9.74 23.17 10.68
N LEU A 239 8.96 22.09 10.56
CA LEU A 239 7.96 21.68 11.53
C LEU A 239 8.50 20.58 12.43
N LYS A 240 8.67 20.88 13.73
CA LYS A 240 9.28 19.99 14.72
C LYS A 240 8.25 19.37 15.65
N LEU A 241 8.52 18.16 16.10
CA LEU A 241 7.72 17.50 17.12
C LEU A 241 7.86 18.21 18.48
N LYS A 242 6.73 18.57 19.07
CA LYS A 242 6.71 19.11 20.44
C LYS A 242 7.09 18.04 21.47
N ASN A 243 6.59 16.82 21.29
CA ASN A 243 6.85 15.67 22.16
C ASN A 243 7.40 14.51 21.32
N GLY A 244 8.15 13.61 21.95
CA GLY A 244 8.53 12.35 21.33
C GLY A 244 7.31 11.50 21.03
N ILE A 245 7.39 10.69 19.97
CA ILE A 245 6.29 9.85 19.50
C ILE A 245 6.82 8.54 18.96
N GLU A 246 6.04 7.48 19.18
CA GLU A 246 6.21 6.17 18.53
C GLU A 246 5.10 6.00 17.50
N PHE A 247 5.48 5.88 16.23
CA PHE A 247 4.57 5.60 15.13
C PHE A 247 4.39 4.07 15.02
N GLN A 248 3.16 3.61 15.22
CA GLN A 248 2.79 2.19 15.18
C GLN A 248 2.15 1.86 13.84
N ALA A 249 2.40 0.65 13.35
CA ALA A 249 1.75 0.12 12.16
C ALA A 249 0.22 0.13 12.31
N GLY A 250 -0.50 0.45 11.24
CA GLY A 250 -1.96 0.51 11.20
C GLY A 250 -2.57 1.72 11.93
N LYS A 251 -1.76 2.69 12.38
CA LYS A 251 -2.25 3.89 13.05
C LYS A 251 -2.06 5.14 12.21
N LYS A 252 -3.07 6.01 12.25
CA LYS A 252 -3.07 7.36 11.69
C LYS A 252 -2.82 8.39 12.78
N TYR A 253 -1.84 9.23 12.57
CA TYR A 253 -1.41 10.31 13.46
C TYR A 253 -1.73 11.65 12.82
N THR A 254 -2.66 12.40 13.41
CA THR A 254 -3.03 13.73 12.92
C THR A 254 -2.34 14.80 13.75
N PHE A 255 -1.56 15.64 13.08
CA PHE A 255 -0.88 16.78 13.64
C PHE A 255 -1.49 18.07 13.13
N GLN A 256 -1.52 19.09 13.98
CA GLN A 256 -1.83 20.46 13.57
C GLN A 256 -0.60 21.35 13.72
N CYS A 257 -0.42 22.25 12.75
CA CYS A 257 0.52 23.35 12.80
C CYS A 257 -0.21 24.65 12.52
N SER A 258 -0.17 25.58 13.49
CA SER A 258 -0.75 26.91 13.31
C SER A 258 0.33 27.85 12.80
N LEU A 259 0.18 28.30 11.56
CA LEU A 259 1.06 29.31 10.95
C LEU A 259 0.42 30.70 11.09
N THR A 260 1.18 31.64 11.60
CA THR A 260 0.78 33.06 11.61
C THR A 260 1.46 33.73 10.42
N SER A 261 0.68 34.45 9.58
CA SER A 261 1.23 35.38 8.64
C SER A 261 1.86 36.54 9.41
N GLN A 262 3.18 36.51 9.55
CA GLN A 262 3.86 37.73 10.05
C GLN A 262 4.00 38.66 8.84
N PRO A 263 3.41 39.90 8.90
CA PRO A 263 3.70 40.91 7.90
C PRO A 263 5.20 41.20 7.96
N ASP A 264 5.81 41.47 6.80
CA ASP A 264 7.22 41.75 6.56
C ASP A 264 7.85 42.71 7.64
N ALA A 265 8.24 42.14 8.76
CA ALA A 265 9.17 42.78 9.68
C ALA A 265 10.54 42.14 9.41
N ALA A 266 11.54 43.00 9.16
CA ALA A 266 12.92 42.67 8.91
C ALA A 266 13.42 41.41 9.67
N PRO A 267 14.35 40.62 9.13
CA PRO A 267 14.75 39.34 9.71
C PRO A 267 15.43 39.54 11.07
N THR A 268 14.64 39.65 12.13
CA THR A 268 15.13 39.45 13.47
C THR A 268 15.22 37.96 13.73
N ARG A 269 16.45 37.50 13.91
CA ARG A 269 16.80 36.17 14.39
C ARG A 269 15.93 35.77 15.58
N SER A 270 14.98 34.91 15.37
CA SER A 270 14.27 34.06 16.32
C SER A 270 12.79 33.92 15.97
N ALA A 271 12.50 33.38 14.78
CA ALA A 271 11.22 32.68 14.66
C ALA A 271 11.36 31.41 15.48
N SER A 272 10.58 31.27 16.54
CA SER A 272 10.43 30.00 17.24
C SER A 272 10.02 28.96 16.18
N PRO A 273 10.67 27.79 16.12
CA PRO A 273 10.28 26.78 15.13
C PRO A 273 8.81 26.45 15.32
N ASP A 274 8.06 26.44 14.21
CA ASP A 274 6.66 26.07 14.25
C ASP A 274 6.55 24.63 14.75
N ASN A 275 5.84 24.44 15.85
CA ASN A 275 5.74 23.14 16.49
C ASN A 275 4.49 22.41 16.04
N LEU A 276 4.67 21.15 15.66
CA LEU A 276 3.58 20.23 15.43
C LEU A 276 2.96 19.78 16.76
N THR A 277 1.65 19.92 16.85
CA THR A 277 0.88 19.40 17.98
C THR A 277 0.11 18.17 17.51
N LEU A 278 0.33 17.03 18.18
CA LEU A 278 -0.46 15.81 17.93
C LEU A 278 -1.90 16.05 18.41
N VAL A 279 -2.88 15.82 17.56
CA VAL A 279 -4.31 16.03 17.82
C VAL A 279 -5.02 14.71 18.06
N SER A 280 -4.77 13.70 17.20
CA SER A 280 -5.38 12.39 17.34
C SER A 280 -4.46 11.26 16.91
N VAL A 281 -4.74 10.06 17.45
CA VAL A 281 -4.21 8.79 17.00
C VAL A 281 -5.39 7.85 16.81
N GLU A 282 -5.59 7.37 15.61
CA GLU A 282 -6.74 6.55 15.21
C GLU A 282 -6.28 5.32 14.45
N PRO A 283 -7.07 4.22 14.44
CA PRO A 283 -6.86 3.13 13.47
C PRO A 283 -6.97 3.66 12.04
N MET A 284 -6.13 3.12 11.14
CA MET A 284 -6.20 3.39 9.71
C MET A 284 -7.33 2.61 9.05
#